data_4a582443ed05e1248a16a961f6fb7fe5
#
_entry.id   4a582443ed05e1248a16a961f6fb7fe5
#
_cell.length_a   1.000
_cell.length_b   1.000
_cell.length_c   1.000
_cell.angle_alpha   90.00
_cell.angle_beta   90.00
_cell.angle_gamma   90.00
#
_symmetry.space_group_name_H-M   'P 1'
#
loop_
_entity.id
_entity.type
_entity.pdbx_description
1 polymer ?
#
loop_
_entity_poly.entity_id
_entity_poly.type
_entity_poly.pdbx_seq_one_letter_code
_entity_poly.pdbx_strand_id
1 'polypeptide(L)'
;MEDKRKYHIIIGSKAYFDASLPDFSEEDEVDTFLELVKLSDAAKQSRYTFDQYANTLIVKNNNYHGIVEAAHDRLGPLIEDLTADDAEIYIHNPPRVLKEYLEDQHKRSLIELDVKSEEYGIKRDSEMFVENITSISSNLFGQENAIAEISKSLWYLTTVKREKPYVIMLYGNSSLGKTELVREISKKFFGDKCLEKHLSMFKNNNYSEYFFGDAPNRKSLGFDLLERESNLIFFDELDKCPEHFFSAFYTLFDNTLFKDATYDVDVSGIVIILTSNYQTKDEMKKQLGLPIFYRIDKMIHFDDFGCDTIYAIVKSEIKARESEYEDKLSPEMVYAAVSSLVSATGENARTIKYKVQQVIEELLFQEVVQKMAKN
;
A
#
# COMPACT_ATOMS: atom_id res chain seq x y z
N MET A 1 46.75 3.04 -1.87
CA MET A 1 45.44 3.12 -2.56
C MET A 1 44.87 4.43 -2.08
N GLU A 2 44.47 5.33 -2.96
CA GLU A 2 43.72 6.51 -2.52
C GLU A 2 42.44 6.04 -1.85
N ASP A 3 42.21 6.47 -0.61
CA ASP A 3 40.98 6.20 0.10
C ASP A 3 39.86 6.91 -0.68
N LYS A 4 38.80 6.15 -1.04
CA LYS A 4 37.69 6.64 -1.84
C LYS A 4 36.42 6.59 -1.00
N ARG A 5 35.53 7.57 -1.21
CA ARG A 5 34.19 7.53 -0.63
C ARG A 5 33.49 6.23 -1.01
N LYS A 6 32.78 5.63 -0.04
CA LYS A 6 32.00 4.41 -0.21
C LYS A 6 30.53 4.73 -0.06
N TYR A 7 29.77 4.47 -1.11
CA TYR A 7 28.34 4.70 -1.14
C TYR A 7 27.58 3.38 -1.07
N HIS A 8 26.66 3.26 -0.12
CA HIS A 8 25.75 2.12 0.04
C HIS A 8 24.33 2.58 -0.27
N ILE A 9 23.84 2.27 -1.48
CA ILE A 9 22.46 2.53 -1.86
C ILE A 9 21.60 1.37 -1.38
N ILE A 10 20.59 1.67 -0.57
CA ILE A 10 19.64 0.70 -0.04
C ILE A 10 18.26 1.08 -0.54
N ILE A 11 17.66 0.22 -1.39
CA ILE A 11 16.36 0.41 -2.02
C ILE A 11 15.35 -0.50 -1.33
N GLY A 12 14.28 0.06 -0.79
CA GLY A 12 13.23 -0.68 -0.11
C GLY A 12 12.53 0.12 0.97
N SER A 13 11.80 -0.58 1.85
CA SER A 13 11.09 0.01 2.97
C SER A 13 12.05 0.65 3.99
N LYS A 14 11.51 1.58 4.78
CA LYS A 14 12.27 2.17 5.88
C LYS A 14 12.79 1.10 6.85
N ALA A 15 11.99 0.06 7.14
CA ALA A 15 12.39 -1.02 8.05
C ALA A 15 13.58 -1.82 7.47
N TYR A 16 13.58 -2.08 6.16
CA TYR A 16 14.70 -2.73 5.48
C TYR A 16 15.95 -1.86 5.49
N PHE A 17 15.80 -0.56 5.25
CA PHE A 17 16.92 0.39 5.34
C PHE A 17 17.53 0.39 6.73
N ASP A 18 16.71 0.60 7.77
CA ASP A 18 17.20 0.67 9.17
C ASP A 18 17.86 -0.67 9.59
N ALA A 19 17.37 -1.83 9.12
CA ALA A 19 17.97 -3.14 9.36
C ALA A 19 19.25 -3.43 8.54
N SER A 20 19.47 -2.69 7.47
CA SER A 20 20.64 -2.84 6.59
C SER A 20 21.82 -1.96 7.00
N LEU A 21 21.60 -1.03 7.93
CA LEU A 21 22.68 -0.21 8.49
C LEU A 21 23.57 -1.07 9.40
N PRO A 22 24.87 -0.76 9.50
CA PRO A 22 25.75 -1.35 10.52
C PRO A 22 25.25 -1.04 11.93
N ASP A 23 25.65 -1.88 12.89
CA ASP A 23 25.48 -1.58 14.31
C ASP A 23 26.49 -0.50 14.72
N PHE A 24 26.06 0.75 14.74
CA PHE A 24 26.86 1.88 15.20
C PHE A 24 26.94 1.87 16.74
N SER A 25 28.13 2.03 17.26
CA SER A 25 28.39 2.22 18.70
C SER A 25 28.13 3.67 19.12
N GLU A 26 28.03 3.94 20.43
CA GLU A 26 27.94 5.32 20.96
C GLU A 26 29.20 6.18 20.66
N GLU A 27 30.28 5.55 20.29
CA GLU A 27 31.54 6.22 19.95
C GLU A 27 31.65 6.59 18.46
N ASP A 28 30.74 6.05 17.61
CA ASP A 28 30.72 6.33 16.17
C ASP A 28 30.06 7.68 15.90
N GLU A 29 30.80 8.60 15.28
CA GLU A 29 30.25 9.86 14.80
C GLU A 29 29.44 9.61 13.52
N VAL A 30 28.11 9.55 13.67
CA VAL A 30 27.15 9.33 12.57
C VAL A 30 26.34 10.60 12.35
N ASP A 31 26.55 11.24 11.23
CA ASP A 31 25.85 12.45 10.85
C ASP A 31 24.58 12.16 10.04
N THR A 32 23.59 13.05 10.15
CA THR A 32 22.41 13.02 9.30
C THR A 32 22.44 14.14 8.27
N PHE A 33 22.02 13.81 7.04
CA PHE A 33 22.13 14.72 5.89
C PHE A 33 21.50 16.10 6.13
N LEU A 34 20.27 16.16 6.66
CA LEU A 34 19.59 17.45 6.88
C LEU A 34 20.24 18.30 7.99
N GLU A 35 20.87 17.69 8.98
CA GLU A 35 21.59 18.42 10.01
C GLU A 35 22.83 19.08 9.45
N LEU A 36 23.63 18.34 8.67
CA LEU A 36 24.81 18.88 8.01
C LEU A 36 24.45 19.98 7.00
N VAL A 37 23.39 19.81 6.21
CA VAL A 37 22.90 20.86 5.29
C VAL A 37 22.58 22.13 6.07
N LYS A 38 21.86 22.03 7.19
CA LYS A 38 21.52 23.20 8.03
C LYS A 38 22.75 23.88 8.61
N LEU A 39 23.74 23.11 9.08
CA LEU A 39 25.00 23.65 9.60
C LEU A 39 25.83 24.37 8.51
N SER A 40 25.90 23.75 7.32
CA SER A 40 26.58 24.37 6.17
C SER A 40 25.88 25.67 5.74
N ASP A 41 24.56 25.70 5.68
CA ASP A 41 23.82 26.90 5.34
C ASP A 41 23.97 28.01 6.39
N ALA A 42 23.95 27.66 7.68
CA ALA A 42 24.18 28.60 8.77
C ALA A 42 25.60 29.18 8.72
N ALA A 43 26.64 28.37 8.42
CA ALA A 43 28.02 28.82 8.25
C ALA A 43 28.10 29.82 7.07
N LYS A 44 27.52 29.49 5.91
CA LYS A 44 27.49 30.38 4.74
C LYS A 44 26.80 31.73 5.03
N GLN A 45 25.68 31.72 5.74
CA GLN A 45 24.96 32.94 6.15
C GLN A 45 25.81 33.82 7.10
N SER A 46 26.54 33.17 8.01
CA SER A 46 27.37 33.84 8.99
C SER A 46 28.77 34.21 8.45
N ARG A 47 29.04 33.90 7.17
CA ARG A 47 30.36 34.09 6.50
C ARG A 47 31.52 33.34 7.16
N TYR A 48 31.23 32.24 7.85
CA TYR A 48 32.28 31.31 8.33
C TYR A 48 32.49 30.19 7.30
N THR A 49 33.72 29.64 7.31
CA THR A 49 34.02 28.41 6.56
C THR A 49 33.31 27.23 7.24
N PHE A 50 32.69 26.37 6.45
CA PHE A 50 32.19 25.10 6.96
C PHE A 50 33.34 24.10 7.01
N ASP A 51 33.70 23.66 8.19
CA ASP A 51 34.89 22.80 8.43
C ASP A 51 34.50 21.43 9.01
N GLN A 52 33.22 21.14 9.11
CA GLN A 52 32.73 19.87 9.63
C GLN A 52 32.38 18.92 8.49
N TYR A 53 33.19 17.90 8.28
CA TYR A 53 33.00 16.87 7.27
C TYR A 53 32.65 15.55 7.94
N ALA A 54 31.55 14.89 7.49
CA ALA A 54 31.11 13.60 8.00
C ALA A 54 32.05 12.49 7.54
N ASN A 55 32.48 11.62 8.45
CA ASN A 55 33.09 10.34 8.12
C ASN A 55 32.06 9.26 7.85
N THR A 56 30.91 9.32 8.52
CA THR A 56 29.75 8.46 8.26
C THR A 56 28.51 9.32 8.11
N LEU A 57 27.83 9.19 6.94
CA LEU A 57 26.63 9.97 6.63
C LEU A 57 25.44 9.07 6.34
N ILE A 58 24.29 9.37 6.97
CA ILE A 58 23.01 8.72 6.67
C ILE A 58 22.08 9.70 5.94
N VAL A 59 21.66 9.31 4.72
CA VAL A 59 20.73 10.05 3.87
C VAL A 59 19.43 9.24 3.76
N LYS A 60 18.40 9.65 4.49
CA LYS A 60 17.08 8.99 4.48
C LYS A 60 16.21 9.52 3.34
N ASN A 61 15.32 8.69 2.80
CA ASN A 61 14.43 9.05 1.70
C ASN A 61 13.62 10.33 1.96
N ASN A 62 13.11 10.52 3.18
CA ASN A 62 12.37 11.73 3.54
C ASN A 62 13.26 13.00 3.64
N ASN A 63 14.57 12.88 3.67
CA ASN A 63 15.47 14.03 3.71
C ASN A 63 15.40 14.86 2.43
N TYR A 64 15.15 14.21 1.28
CA TYR A 64 15.04 14.91 0.00
C TYR A 64 13.88 15.92 -0.03
N HIS A 65 12.81 15.70 0.73
CA HIS A 65 11.70 16.66 0.84
C HIS A 65 12.09 17.95 1.59
N GLY A 66 13.15 17.90 2.39
CA GLY A 66 13.71 19.08 3.08
C GLY A 66 14.65 19.93 2.23
N ILE A 67 14.98 19.47 1.02
CA ILE A 67 15.88 20.17 0.10
C ILE A 67 15.06 20.98 -0.90
N VAL A 68 15.49 22.22 -1.14
CA VAL A 68 14.82 23.08 -2.13
C VAL A 68 14.95 22.49 -3.53
N GLU A 69 13.93 22.61 -4.35
CA GLU A 69 13.84 22.02 -5.69
C GLU A 69 15.10 22.32 -6.55
N ALA A 70 15.55 23.56 -6.56
CA ALA A 70 16.73 23.96 -7.33
C ALA A 70 18.05 23.28 -6.91
N ALA A 71 18.10 22.66 -5.74
CA ALA A 71 19.29 21.95 -5.25
C ALA A 71 19.24 20.44 -5.52
N HIS A 72 18.09 19.90 -5.96
CA HIS A 72 17.96 18.46 -6.25
C HIS A 72 18.90 17.99 -7.37
N ASP A 73 19.12 18.81 -8.40
CA ASP A 73 20.06 18.49 -9.49
C ASP A 73 21.53 18.44 -9.03
N ARG A 74 21.81 18.89 -7.81
CA ARG A 74 23.14 18.99 -7.25
C ARG A 74 23.32 18.16 -5.97
N LEU A 75 22.44 17.19 -5.71
CA LEU A 75 22.50 16.35 -4.51
C LEU A 75 23.82 15.59 -4.40
N GLY A 76 24.36 15.06 -5.49
CA GLY A 76 25.66 14.39 -5.48
C GLY A 76 26.80 15.31 -5.01
N PRO A 77 27.09 16.40 -5.72
CA PRO A 77 28.07 17.41 -5.26
C PRO A 77 27.81 17.94 -3.85
N LEU A 78 26.54 18.12 -3.45
CA LEU A 78 26.21 18.57 -2.10
C LEU A 78 26.63 17.55 -1.03
N ILE A 79 26.41 16.25 -1.29
CA ILE A 79 26.87 15.20 -0.38
C ILE A 79 28.41 15.17 -0.33
N GLU A 80 29.09 15.32 -1.45
CA GLU A 80 30.54 15.39 -1.51
C GLU A 80 31.11 16.57 -0.71
N ASP A 81 30.50 17.74 -0.80
CA ASP A 81 30.86 18.94 -0.05
C ASP A 81 30.69 18.80 1.47
N LEU A 82 29.92 17.85 1.93
CA LEU A 82 29.56 17.60 3.34
C LEU A 82 30.36 16.41 3.94
N THR A 83 31.11 15.66 3.14
CA THR A 83 31.73 14.40 3.57
C THR A 83 33.23 14.38 3.35
N ALA A 84 33.96 13.66 4.20
CA ALA A 84 35.38 13.40 4.01
C ALA A 84 35.64 12.55 2.75
N ASP A 85 36.90 12.56 2.24
CA ASP A 85 37.25 11.87 1.00
C ASP A 85 37.20 10.33 1.10
N ASP A 86 37.26 9.79 2.30
CA ASP A 86 37.17 8.37 2.64
C ASP A 86 35.87 7.98 3.35
N ALA A 87 34.88 8.86 3.37
CA ALA A 87 33.61 8.68 4.09
C ALA A 87 32.80 7.48 3.62
N GLU A 88 32.03 6.90 4.54
CA GLU A 88 30.98 5.89 4.28
C GLU A 88 29.61 6.55 4.28
N ILE A 89 28.87 6.42 3.18
CA ILE A 89 27.59 7.10 2.95
C ILE A 89 26.48 6.07 2.70
N TYR A 90 25.46 6.06 3.57
CA TYR A 90 24.32 5.17 3.48
C TYR A 90 23.11 5.93 2.95
N ILE A 91 22.63 5.56 1.76
CA ILE A 91 21.59 6.29 1.01
C ILE A 91 20.35 5.43 0.86
N HIS A 92 19.23 5.91 1.38
CA HIS A 92 17.91 5.29 1.27
C HIS A 92 17.13 5.85 0.08
N ASN A 93 16.75 4.99 -0.86
CA ASN A 93 15.87 5.32 -1.99
C ASN A 93 16.26 6.63 -2.70
N PRO A 94 17.43 6.74 -3.31
CA PRO A 94 17.86 7.99 -3.93
C PRO A 94 16.95 8.41 -5.09
N PRO A 95 16.71 9.73 -5.28
CA PRO A 95 16.16 10.28 -6.50
C PRO A 95 16.99 9.85 -7.72
N ARG A 96 16.35 9.74 -8.89
CA ARG A 96 17.00 9.33 -10.15
C ARG A 96 18.28 10.11 -10.42
N VAL A 97 18.24 11.43 -10.28
CA VAL A 97 19.39 12.30 -10.54
C VAL A 97 20.59 11.94 -9.66
N LEU A 98 20.37 11.68 -8.36
CA LEU A 98 21.45 11.26 -7.45
C LEU A 98 21.97 9.87 -7.82
N LYS A 99 21.07 8.92 -8.12
CA LYS A 99 21.46 7.57 -8.50
C LYS A 99 22.31 7.56 -9.77
N GLU A 100 21.88 8.27 -10.82
CA GLU A 100 22.62 8.41 -12.07
C GLU A 100 24.01 9.07 -11.86
N TYR A 101 24.07 10.10 -11.02
CA TYR A 101 25.33 10.74 -10.64
C TYR A 101 26.30 9.74 -10.00
N LEU A 102 25.87 8.98 -9.00
CA LEU A 102 26.71 8.01 -8.29
C LEU A 102 27.16 6.86 -9.21
N GLU A 103 26.27 6.38 -10.09
CA GLU A 103 26.61 5.36 -11.09
C GLU A 103 27.69 5.87 -12.08
N ASP A 104 27.63 7.14 -12.48
CA ASP A 104 28.63 7.74 -13.36
C ASP A 104 29.99 7.89 -12.65
N GLN A 105 29.99 8.38 -11.40
CA GLN A 105 31.21 8.48 -10.58
C GLN A 105 31.85 7.09 -10.37
N HIS A 106 31.05 6.06 -10.11
CA HIS A 106 31.54 4.70 -9.96
C HIS A 106 32.15 4.14 -11.28
N LYS A 107 31.50 4.37 -12.43
CA LYS A 107 32.04 3.99 -13.76
C LYS A 107 33.38 4.63 -14.04
N ARG A 108 33.62 5.85 -13.56
CA ARG A 108 34.89 6.55 -13.63
C ARG A 108 35.89 6.10 -12.57
N SER A 109 35.54 5.15 -11.71
CA SER A 109 36.38 4.65 -10.60
C SER A 109 36.75 5.72 -9.59
N LEU A 110 35.94 6.76 -9.40
CA LEU A 110 36.16 7.83 -8.44
C LEU A 110 35.60 7.49 -7.04
N ILE A 111 34.60 6.63 -6.97
CA ILE A 111 33.93 6.15 -5.76
C ILE A 111 33.80 4.64 -5.76
N GLU A 112 33.56 4.05 -4.56
CA GLU A 112 33.03 2.70 -4.41
C GLU A 112 31.49 2.78 -4.26
N LEU A 113 30.75 1.89 -4.93
CA LEU A 113 29.28 1.86 -4.93
C LEU A 113 28.78 0.44 -4.72
N ASP A 114 28.02 0.23 -3.64
CA ASP A 114 27.26 -0.99 -3.36
C ASP A 114 25.76 -0.68 -3.43
N VAL A 115 24.98 -1.57 -4.04
CA VAL A 115 23.52 -1.38 -4.19
C VAL A 115 22.82 -2.63 -3.68
N LYS A 116 21.96 -2.46 -2.67
CA LYS A 116 21.10 -3.50 -2.11
C LYS A 116 19.65 -3.13 -2.33
N SER A 117 18.83 -4.12 -2.65
CA SER A 117 17.40 -3.94 -2.83
C SER A 117 16.62 -4.95 -2.01
N GLU A 118 15.54 -4.51 -1.39
CA GLU A 118 14.61 -5.37 -0.69
C GLU A 118 13.87 -6.26 -1.68
N GLU A 119 13.84 -7.56 -1.38
CA GLU A 119 13.12 -8.53 -2.21
C GLU A 119 11.79 -8.90 -1.54
N TYR A 120 10.74 -8.90 -2.33
CA TYR A 120 9.40 -9.25 -1.91
C TYR A 120 8.90 -10.49 -2.66
N GLY A 121 8.09 -11.31 -2.03
CA GLY A 121 7.50 -12.46 -2.68
C GLY A 121 6.47 -13.17 -1.81
N ILE A 122 5.58 -13.91 -2.43
CA ILE A 122 4.69 -14.83 -1.74
C ILE A 122 5.45 -16.14 -1.52
N LYS A 123 5.53 -16.62 -0.27
CA LYS A 123 6.20 -17.86 0.04
C LYS A 123 5.51 -19.05 -0.65
N ARG A 124 6.29 -19.88 -1.30
CA ARG A 124 5.81 -21.11 -1.93
C ARG A 124 5.77 -22.24 -0.89
N ASP A 125 4.67 -22.30 -0.17
CA ASP A 125 4.36 -23.36 0.81
C ASP A 125 2.92 -23.79 0.58
N SER A 126 2.71 -25.04 0.14
CA SER A 126 1.40 -25.54 -0.24
C SER A 126 0.48 -25.76 0.95
N GLU A 127 1.02 -26.19 2.11
CA GLU A 127 0.22 -26.43 3.30
C GLU A 127 -0.25 -25.11 3.89
N MET A 128 0.66 -24.19 4.12
CA MET A 128 0.35 -22.85 4.58
C MET A 128 -0.60 -22.09 3.61
N PHE A 129 -0.44 -22.29 2.29
CA PHE A 129 -1.31 -21.69 1.30
C PHE A 129 -2.76 -22.18 1.45
N VAL A 130 -2.96 -23.50 1.58
CA VAL A 130 -4.29 -24.10 1.77
C VAL A 130 -4.92 -23.64 3.08
N GLU A 131 -4.16 -23.60 4.18
CA GLU A 131 -4.63 -23.09 5.47
C GLU A 131 -5.08 -21.62 5.38
N ASN A 132 -4.29 -20.77 4.71
CA ASN A 132 -4.61 -19.38 4.52
C ASN A 132 -5.91 -19.19 3.71
N ILE A 133 -6.08 -19.93 2.59
CA ILE A 133 -7.30 -19.87 1.78
C ILE A 133 -8.51 -20.39 2.56
N THR A 134 -8.37 -21.48 3.33
CA THR A 134 -9.43 -22.01 4.18
C THR A 134 -9.87 -20.99 5.23
N SER A 135 -8.91 -20.29 5.85
CA SER A 135 -9.19 -19.22 6.80
C SER A 135 -9.94 -18.06 6.15
N ILE A 136 -9.55 -17.61 4.95
CA ILE A 136 -10.26 -16.56 4.19
C ILE A 136 -11.69 -17.02 3.90
N SER A 137 -11.88 -18.26 3.43
CA SER A 137 -13.21 -18.80 3.11
C SER A 137 -14.13 -18.86 4.33
N SER A 138 -13.58 -19.02 5.53
CA SER A 138 -14.35 -19.03 6.78
C SER A 138 -14.85 -17.64 7.19
N ASN A 139 -14.16 -16.59 6.77
CA ASN A 139 -14.44 -15.20 7.16
C ASN A 139 -15.25 -14.44 6.11
N LEU A 140 -15.23 -14.90 4.84
CA LEU A 140 -15.89 -14.24 3.72
C LEU A 140 -17.02 -15.11 3.17
N PHE A 141 -18.25 -14.77 3.49
CA PHE A 141 -19.45 -15.53 3.13
C PHE A 141 -19.90 -15.26 1.68
N GLY A 142 -20.31 -16.31 0.97
CA GLY A 142 -21.00 -16.24 -0.31
C GLY A 142 -20.16 -15.76 -1.49
N GLN A 143 -18.83 -15.85 -1.38
CA GLN A 143 -17.90 -15.45 -2.44
C GLN A 143 -16.92 -16.59 -2.80
N GLU A 144 -17.40 -17.82 -2.76
CA GLU A 144 -16.58 -19.03 -2.98
C GLU A 144 -15.92 -19.00 -4.37
N ASN A 145 -16.63 -18.53 -5.40
CA ASN A 145 -16.10 -18.39 -6.76
C ASN A 145 -14.98 -17.34 -6.82
N ALA A 146 -15.17 -16.19 -6.18
CA ALA A 146 -14.17 -15.13 -6.14
C ALA A 146 -12.92 -15.58 -5.39
N ILE A 147 -13.07 -16.26 -4.26
CA ILE A 147 -11.97 -16.83 -3.48
C ILE A 147 -11.22 -17.89 -4.32
N ALA A 148 -11.93 -18.79 -4.99
CA ALA A 148 -11.31 -19.80 -5.84
C ALA A 148 -10.50 -19.19 -6.99
N GLU A 149 -11.03 -18.14 -7.66
CA GLU A 149 -10.35 -17.49 -8.77
C GLU A 149 -9.12 -16.69 -8.33
N ILE A 150 -9.19 -15.98 -7.19
CA ILE A 150 -8.03 -15.25 -6.68
C ILE A 150 -6.95 -16.21 -6.14
N SER A 151 -7.35 -17.34 -5.55
CA SER A 151 -6.42 -18.37 -5.06
C SER A 151 -5.58 -18.95 -6.20
N LYS A 152 -6.17 -19.20 -7.38
CA LYS A 152 -5.44 -19.63 -8.56
C LYS A 152 -4.39 -18.59 -8.99
N SER A 153 -4.74 -17.31 -8.93
CA SER A 153 -3.83 -16.22 -9.28
C SER A 153 -2.69 -16.10 -8.27
N LEU A 154 -2.99 -16.15 -6.98
CA LEU A 154 -1.96 -16.08 -5.92
C LEU A 154 -1.03 -17.29 -5.99
N TRP A 155 -1.56 -18.50 -6.17
CA TRP A 155 -0.73 -19.70 -6.34
C TRP A 155 0.18 -19.63 -7.57
N TYR A 156 -0.34 -19.16 -8.70
CA TYR A 156 0.45 -18.91 -9.90
C TYR A 156 1.64 -17.98 -9.60
N LEU A 157 1.44 -16.91 -8.85
CA LEU A 157 2.46 -15.92 -8.51
C LEU A 157 3.53 -16.45 -7.53
N THR A 158 3.25 -17.51 -6.77
CA THR A 158 4.30 -18.20 -6.00
C THR A 158 5.27 -18.99 -6.88
N THR A 159 4.88 -19.28 -8.11
CA THR A 159 5.60 -20.19 -9.02
C THR A 159 6.30 -19.45 -10.15
N VAL A 160 5.73 -18.35 -10.62
CA VAL A 160 6.19 -17.60 -11.80
C VAL A 160 6.63 -16.20 -11.38
N LYS A 161 7.93 -15.91 -11.57
CA LYS A 161 8.44 -14.54 -11.42
C LYS A 161 8.03 -13.74 -12.67
N ARG A 162 7.17 -12.75 -12.47
CA ARG A 162 6.72 -11.87 -13.56
C ARG A 162 7.62 -10.64 -13.67
N GLU A 163 7.90 -10.22 -14.87
CA GLU A 163 8.62 -8.98 -15.15
C GLU A 163 7.72 -7.74 -15.00
N LYS A 164 6.40 -7.92 -15.14
CA LYS A 164 5.39 -6.86 -15.01
C LYS A 164 4.50 -7.10 -13.80
N PRO A 165 3.84 -6.07 -13.28
CA PRO A 165 2.79 -6.23 -12.28
C PRO A 165 1.70 -7.21 -12.74
N TYR A 166 1.07 -7.88 -11.78
CA TYR A 166 -0.11 -8.71 -12.02
C TYR A 166 -1.35 -7.98 -11.54
N VAL A 167 -2.21 -7.59 -12.46
CA VAL A 167 -3.36 -6.72 -12.19
C VAL A 167 -4.64 -7.54 -12.08
N ILE A 168 -5.27 -7.47 -10.90
CA ILE A 168 -6.54 -8.15 -10.58
C ILE A 168 -7.62 -7.10 -10.35
N MET A 169 -8.76 -7.22 -11.04
CA MET A 169 -9.94 -6.39 -10.80
C MET A 169 -11.02 -7.21 -10.10
N LEU A 170 -11.41 -6.76 -8.90
CA LEU A 170 -12.60 -7.25 -8.19
C LEU A 170 -13.77 -6.31 -8.49
N TYR A 171 -14.85 -6.84 -9.08
CA TYR A 171 -15.99 -6.00 -9.50
C TYR A 171 -17.33 -6.62 -9.11
N GLY A 172 -18.39 -5.80 -9.03
CA GLY A 172 -19.73 -6.18 -8.58
C GLY A 172 -20.30 -5.15 -7.60
N ASN A 173 -21.50 -5.36 -7.11
CA ASN A 173 -22.21 -4.45 -6.22
C ASN A 173 -21.39 -4.04 -4.99
N SER A 174 -21.71 -2.88 -4.40
CA SER A 174 -21.03 -2.40 -3.20
C SER A 174 -21.32 -3.29 -1.99
N SER A 175 -20.35 -3.36 -1.05
CA SER A 175 -20.50 -4.06 0.25
C SER A 175 -20.75 -5.58 0.12
N LEU A 176 -20.18 -6.21 -0.93
CA LEU A 176 -20.16 -7.66 -1.12
C LEU A 176 -18.88 -8.33 -0.58
N GLY A 177 -17.98 -7.58 0.05
CA GLY A 177 -16.76 -8.12 0.66
C GLY A 177 -15.48 -7.95 -0.18
N LYS A 178 -15.49 -7.16 -1.28
CA LYS A 178 -14.29 -6.94 -2.13
C LYS A 178 -13.08 -6.44 -1.33
N THR A 179 -13.25 -5.34 -0.61
CA THR A 179 -12.21 -4.74 0.24
C THR A 179 -11.80 -5.68 1.38
N GLU A 180 -12.75 -6.43 1.96
CA GLU A 180 -12.46 -7.40 3.01
C GLU A 180 -11.59 -8.55 2.51
N LEU A 181 -11.87 -9.07 1.31
CA LEU A 181 -11.01 -10.09 0.68
C LEU A 181 -9.57 -9.59 0.53
N VAL A 182 -9.37 -8.35 0.09
CA VAL A 182 -8.02 -7.79 -0.06
C VAL A 182 -7.29 -7.69 1.29
N ARG A 183 -8.00 -7.28 2.35
CA ARG A 183 -7.44 -7.21 3.71
C ARG A 183 -7.05 -8.59 4.24
N GLU A 184 -7.90 -9.58 4.04
CA GLU A 184 -7.58 -10.97 4.43
C GLU A 184 -6.38 -11.51 3.63
N ILE A 185 -6.28 -11.21 2.34
CA ILE A 185 -5.12 -11.55 1.50
C ILE A 185 -3.85 -10.87 2.04
N SER A 186 -3.92 -9.57 2.36
CA SER A 186 -2.80 -8.84 2.95
C SER A 186 -2.29 -9.51 4.22
N LYS A 187 -3.19 -9.83 5.15
CA LYS A 187 -2.84 -10.50 6.42
C LYS A 187 -2.22 -11.87 6.20
N LYS A 188 -2.78 -12.68 5.32
CA LYS A 188 -2.41 -14.09 5.16
C LYS A 188 -1.20 -14.32 4.27
N PHE A 189 -0.96 -13.47 3.27
CA PHE A 189 0.07 -13.67 2.25
C PHE A 189 1.16 -12.60 2.22
N PHE A 190 0.90 -11.41 2.80
CA PHE A 190 1.78 -10.25 2.72
C PHE A 190 2.13 -9.65 4.09
N GLY A 191 1.96 -10.42 5.19
CA GLY A 191 2.35 -10.01 6.54
C GLY A 191 1.57 -8.81 7.08
N ASP A 192 0.32 -8.64 6.64
CA ASP A 192 -0.56 -7.48 6.92
C ASP A 192 0.00 -6.15 6.39
N LYS A 193 0.78 -6.24 5.31
CA LYS A 193 1.41 -5.09 4.65
C LYS A 193 0.81 -4.91 3.25
N CYS A 194 0.32 -3.71 2.98
CA CYS A 194 -0.30 -3.35 1.71
C CYS A 194 -0.14 -1.84 1.47
N LEU A 195 0.25 -1.46 0.26
CA LEU A 195 0.16 -0.06 -0.16
C LEU A 195 -1.28 0.22 -0.63
N GLU A 196 -2.11 0.74 0.27
CA GLU A 196 -3.53 1.03 0.00
C GLU A 196 -3.76 2.48 -0.41
N LYS A 197 -4.54 2.71 -1.47
CA LYS A 197 -4.98 4.02 -1.95
C LYS A 197 -6.46 3.99 -2.33
N HIS A 198 -7.24 4.90 -1.77
CA HIS A 198 -8.64 5.10 -2.12
C HIS A 198 -8.76 6.10 -3.27
N LEU A 199 -9.06 5.63 -4.47
CA LEU A 199 -9.09 6.47 -5.67
C LEU A 199 -10.26 7.46 -5.69
N SER A 200 -11.31 7.20 -4.90
CA SER A 200 -12.40 8.17 -4.67
C SER A 200 -11.97 9.47 -4.00
N MET A 201 -10.81 9.48 -3.33
CA MET A 201 -10.26 10.69 -2.71
C MET A 201 -9.56 11.60 -3.73
N PHE A 202 -9.23 11.09 -4.93
CA PHE A 202 -8.49 11.80 -5.97
C PHE A 202 -9.39 12.73 -6.82
N LYS A 203 -10.13 13.64 -6.19
CA LYS A 203 -11.11 14.50 -6.86
C LYS A 203 -10.55 15.81 -7.43
N ASN A 204 -9.36 16.23 -7.01
CA ASN A 204 -8.77 17.51 -7.37
C ASN A 204 -7.51 17.35 -8.23
N ASN A 205 -7.18 18.32 -9.07
CA ASN A 205 -5.99 18.30 -9.93
C ASN A 205 -4.66 18.12 -9.17
N ASN A 206 -4.60 18.41 -7.87
CA ASN A 206 -3.40 18.21 -7.04
C ASN A 206 -2.98 16.74 -6.94
N TYR A 207 -3.84 15.78 -7.29
CA TYR A 207 -3.49 14.37 -7.30
C TYR A 207 -2.78 13.91 -8.58
N SER A 208 -2.82 14.70 -9.66
CA SER A 208 -1.94 14.46 -10.82
C SER A 208 -0.48 14.60 -10.41
N GLU A 209 -0.19 15.55 -9.54
CA GLU A 209 1.12 15.78 -8.94
C GLU A 209 1.61 14.56 -8.18
N TYR A 210 0.72 13.87 -7.46
CA TYR A 210 1.07 12.65 -6.75
C TYR A 210 1.39 11.49 -7.70
N PHE A 211 0.60 11.27 -8.75
CA PHE A 211 0.82 10.14 -9.66
C PHE A 211 2.03 10.31 -10.58
N PHE A 212 2.29 11.53 -11.05
CA PHE A 212 3.35 11.79 -12.03
C PHE A 212 4.61 12.40 -11.39
N GLY A 213 4.53 12.85 -10.13
CA GLY A 213 5.53 13.68 -9.51
C GLY A 213 5.51 15.09 -10.12
N ASP A 214 5.40 16.10 -9.30
CA ASP A 214 5.43 17.51 -9.73
C ASP A 214 6.77 18.15 -9.35
N ALA A 215 7.15 17.96 -8.11
CA ALA A 215 8.38 18.49 -7.56
C ALA A 215 9.09 17.43 -6.72
N PRO A 216 10.43 17.38 -6.79
CA PRO A 216 11.22 16.37 -6.08
C PRO A 216 11.14 16.46 -4.55
N ASN A 217 10.68 17.60 -4.02
CA ASN A 217 10.45 17.81 -2.59
C ASN A 217 9.02 17.44 -2.13
N ARG A 218 8.22 16.80 -2.98
CA ARG A 218 6.86 16.33 -2.66
C ARG A 218 6.74 14.82 -2.76
N LYS A 219 5.88 14.25 -1.93
CA LYS A 219 5.57 12.83 -2.01
C LYS A 219 4.82 12.50 -3.29
N SER A 220 5.32 11.48 -3.99
CA SER A 220 4.73 10.93 -5.21
C SER A 220 4.35 9.47 -5.04
N LEU A 221 3.67 8.90 -6.02
CA LEU A 221 3.45 7.45 -6.07
C LEU A 221 4.78 6.68 -6.14
N GLY A 222 5.78 7.18 -6.87
CA GLY A 222 7.12 6.59 -6.92
C GLY A 222 7.78 6.54 -5.55
N PHE A 223 7.63 7.60 -4.75
CA PHE A 223 8.10 7.60 -3.36
C PHE A 223 7.42 6.49 -2.53
N ASP A 224 6.08 6.40 -2.57
CA ASP A 224 5.34 5.39 -1.80
C ASP A 224 5.61 3.96 -2.30
N LEU A 225 5.84 3.78 -3.60
CA LEU A 225 6.24 2.50 -4.19
C LEU A 225 7.63 2.05 -3.72
N LEU A 226 8.58 2.96 -3.52
CA LEU A 226 9.89 2.67 -2.95
C LEU A 226 9.81 2.32 -1.47
N GLU A 227 8.96 3.00 -0.72
CA GLU A 227 8.74 2.77 0.73
C GLU A 227 7.78 1.60 1.04
N ARG A 228 7.28 0.89 0.03
CA ARG A 228 6.36 -0.25 0.25
C ARG A 228 7.00 -1.32 1.11
N GLU A 229 6.21 -1.95 1.96
CA GLU A 229 6.65 -3.03 2.83
C GLU A 229 6.26 -4.44 2.30
N SER A 230 5.60 -4.49 1.14
CA SER A 230 5.25 -5.73 0.44
C SER A 230 5.03 -5.48 -1.06
N ASN A 231 4.86 -6.55 -1.83
CA ASN A 231 4.49 -6.46 -3.24
C ASN A 231 2.96 -6.39 -3.47
N LEU A 232 2.15 -6.13 -2.45
CA LEU A 232 0.71 -5.93 -2.61
C LEU A 232 0.38 -4.44 -2.66
N ILE A 233 -0.24 -4.03 -3.77
CA ILE A 233 -0.80 -2.68 -3.95
C ILE A 233 -2.30 -2.81 -4.10
N PHE A 234 -3.04 -2.01 -3.37
CA PHE A 234 -4.48 -1.99 -3.40
C PHE A 234 -5.00 -0.60 -3.79
N PHE A 235 -5.68 -0.52 -4.92
CA PHE A 235 -6.42 0.66 -5.35
C PHE A 235 -7.92 0.43 -5.21
N ASP A 236 -8.53 1.04 -4.21
CA ASP A 236 -9.96 0.91 -3.94
C ASP A 236 -10.78 1.93 -4.74
N GLU A 237 -11.96 1.52 -5.19
CA GLU A 237 -12.94 2.37 -5.89
C GLU A 237 -12.42 2.99 -7.20
N LEU A 238 -11.86 2.18 -8.10
CA LEU A 238 -11.39 2.66 -9.41
C LEU A 238 -12.50 3.32 -10.25
N ASP A 239 -13.75 2.89 -10.08
CA ASP A 239 -14.92 3.48 -10.74
C ASP A 239 -15.20 4.94 -10.32
N LYS A 240 -14.56 5.43 -9.26
CA LYS A 240 -14.64 6.82 -8.78
C LYS A 240 -13.43 7.66 -9.20
N CYS A 241 -12.41 7.03 -9.80
CA CYS A 241 -11.22 7.71 -10.28
C CYS A 241 -11.54 8.54 -11.52
N PRO A 242 -11.18 9.82 -11.59
CA PRO A 242 -11.35 10.60 -12.81
C PRO A 242 -10.51 10.06 -13.98
N GLU A 243 -11.06 10.08 -15.19
CA GLU A 243 -10.45 9.48 -16.38
C GLU A 243 -9.04 10.01 -16.71
N HIS A 244 -8.76 11.27 -16.39
CA HIS A 244 -7.44 11.86 -16.68
C HIS A 244 -6.30 11.23 -15.88
N PHE A 245 -6.59 10.51 -14.78
CA PHE A 245 -5.59 9.75 -14.03
C PHE A 245 -5.29 8.38 -14.64
N PHE A 246 -6.12 7.89 -15.54
CA PHE A 246 -5.92 6.57 -16.15
C PHE A 246 -4.59 6.43 -16.90
N SER A 247 -4.04 7.55 -17.41
CA SER A 247 -2.74 7.53 -18.07
C SER A 247 -1.58 7.10 -17.16
N ALA A 248 -1.65 7.38 -15.85
CA ALA A 248 -0.65 6.93 -14.89
C ALA A 248 -0.65 5.39 -14.73
N PHE A 249 -1.83 4.78 -14.84
CA PHE A 249 -1.94 3.32 -14.76
C PHE A 249 -1.39 2.59 -15.99
N TYR A 250 -1.30 3.25 -17.16
CA TYR A 250 -0.72 2.60 -18.34
C TYR A 250 0.73 2.21 -18.11
N THR A 251 1.52 3.12 -17.52
CA THR A 251 2.93 2.86 -17.22
C THR A 251 3.09 1.91 -16.04
N LEU A 252 2.23 2.03 -15.02
CA LEU A 252 2.28 1.18 -13.83
C LEU A 252 1.91 -0.29 -14.14
N PHE A 253 0.94 -0.54 -15.04
CA PHE A 253 0.47 -1.90 -15.32
C PHE A 253 1.30 -2.65 -16.37
N ASP A 254 2.00 -1.94 -17.24
CA ASP A 254 2.63 -2.55 -18.42
C ASP A 254 4.16 -2.63 -18.36
N ASN A 255 4.78 -1.84 -17.51
CA ASN A 255 6.22 -1.73 -17.48
C ASN A 255 6.83 -2.45 -16.28
N THR A 256 8.07 -2.90 -16.43
CA THR A 256 8.92 -3.38 -15.32
C THR A 256 9.33 -2.23 -14.40
N LEU A 257 9.42 -1.02 -14.97
CA LEU A 257 9.90 0.18 -14.29
C LEU A 257 8.81 1.26 -14.32
N PHE A 258 8.31 1.63 -13.16
CA PHE A 258 7.48 2.82 -13.01
C PHE A 258 8.38 4.06 -12.88
N LYS A 259 8.08 5.09 -13.67
CA LYS A 259 8.83 6.35 -13.68
C LYS A 259 7.91 7.52 -13.39
N ASP A 260 8.25 8.29 -12.37
CA ASP A 260 7.70 9.62 -12.16
C ASP A 260 8.78 10.72 -12.41
N ALA A 261 8.48 11.96 -12.05
CA ALA A 261 9.43 13.05 -12.24
C ALA A 261 10.74 12.87 -11.44
N THR A 262 10.69 12.17 -10.30
CA THR A 262 11.80 12.07 -9.33
C THR A 262 12.42 10.69 -9.26
N TYR A 263 11.61 9.62 -9.36
CA TYR A 263 12.02 8.25 -9.06
C TYR A 263 11.84 7.30 -10.24
N ASP A 264 12.72 6.32 -10.31
CA ASP A 264 12.58 5.12 -11.14
C ASP A 264 12.44 3.92 -10.19
N VAL A 265 11.29 3.25 -10.25
CA VAL A 265 10.92 2.18 -9.30
C VAL A 265 10.71 0.88 -10.03
N ASP A 266 11.42 -0.17 -9.60
CA ASP A 266 11.15 -1.53 -10.07
C ASP A 266 9.80 -2.00 -9.52
N VAL A 267 8.87 -2.30 -10.43
CA VAL A 267 7.52 -2.80 -10.16
C VAL A 267 7.32 -4.24 -10.62
N SER A 268 8.41 -4.94 -10.92
CA SER A 268 8.36 -6.36 -11.27
C SER A 268 7.80 -7.18 -10.11
N GLY A 269 6.97 -8.17 -10.42
CA GLY A 269 6.37 -9.06 -9.44
C GLY A 269 5.37 -8.41 -8.46
N ILE A 270 5.01 -7.14 -8.65
CA ILE A 270 3.96 -6.49 -7.86
C ILE A 270 2.59 -7.11 -8.20
N VAL A 271 1.78 -7.30 -7.17
CA VAL A 271 0.36 -7.68 -7.27
C VAL A 271 -0.48 -6.44 -7.04
N ILE A 272 -1.20 -6.01 -8.07
CA ILE A 272 -2.10 -4.88 -7.99
C ILE A 272 -3.53 -5.40 -7.93
N ILE A 273 -4.24 -5.13 -6.83
CA ILE A 273 -5.66 -5.44 -6.72
C ILE A 273 -6.45 -4.13 -6.82
N LEU A 274 -7.40 -4.12 -7.73
CA LEU A 274 -8.32 -3.01 -7.97
C LEU A 274 -9.72 -3.43 -7.53
N THR A 275 -10.51 -2.51 -6.96
CA THR A 275 -11.94 -2.73 -6.77
C THR A 275 -12.75 -1.73 -7.57
N SER A 276 -13.95 -2.14 -7.97
CA SER A 276 -14.93 -1.26 -8.60
C SER A 276 -16.35 -1.74 -8.32
N ASN A 277 -17.34 -0.87 -8.58
CA ASN A 277 -18.75 -1.21 -8.48
C ASN A 277 -19.40 -1.45 -9.86
N TYR A 278 -18.59 -1.67 -10.90
CA TYR A 278 -19.11 -2.07 -12.21
C TYR A 278 -19.85 -3.41 -12.10
N GLN A 279 -20.97 -3.54 -12.84
CA GLN A 279 -21.81 -4.74 -12.80
C GLN A 279 -21.37 -5.76 -13.85
N THR A 280 -20.85 -5.30 -14.97
CA THR A 280 -20.48 -6.14 -16.10
C THR A 280 -19.13 -5.75 -16.68
N LYS A 281 -18.50 -6.70 -17.40
CA LYS A 281 -17.26 -6.43 -18.13
C LYS A 281 -17.48 -5.42 -19.27
N ASP A 282 -18.66 -5.39 -19.88
CA ASP A 282 -18.98 -4.44 -20.94
C ASP A 282 -19.10 -3.01 -20.41
N GLU A 283 -19.72 -2.83 -19.24
CA GLU A 283 -19.74 -1.56 -18.54
C GLU A 283 -18.32 -1.11 -18.20
N MET A 284 -17.52 -1.98 -17.60
CA MET A 284 -16.12 -1.73 -17.27
C MET A 284 -15.31 -1.31 -18.50
N LYS A 285 -15.46 -2.04 -19.61
CA LYS A 285 -14.80 -1.75 -20.88
C LYS A 285 -15.18 -0.36 -21.43
N LYS A 286 -16.45 0.02 -21.27
CA LYS A 286 -16.93 1.33 -21.71
C LYS A 286 -16.40 2.46 -20.84
N GLN A 287 -16.34 2.27 -19.53
CA GLN A 287 -15.96 3.31 -18.57
C GLN A 287 -14.43 3.48 -18.45
N LEU A 288 -13.67 2.38 -18.42
CA LEU A 288 -12.21 2.42 -18.31
C LEU A 288 -11.50 2.66 -19.65
N GLY A 289 -12.21 2.42 -20.76
CA GLY A 289 -11.61 2.38 -22.10
C GLY A 289 -10.78 1.12 -22.34
N LEU A 290 -10.55 0.81 -23.62
CA LEU A 290 -9.81 -0.38 -24.05
C LEU A 290 -8.37 -0.45 -23.49
N PRO A 291 -7.62 0.67 -23.39
CA PRO A 291 -6.26 0.63 -22.91
C PRO A 291 -6.11 0.11 -21.48
N ILE A 292 -6.94 0.52 -20.54
CA ILE A 292 -6.94 -0.02 -19.17
C ILE A 292 -7.49 -1.44 -19.14
N PHE A 293 -8.65 -1.63 -19.79
CA PHE A 293 -9.37 -2.90 -19.76
C PHE A 293 -8.47 -4.10 -20.15
N TYR A 294 -7.65 -3.96 -21.21
CA TYR A 294 -6.77 -5.03 -21.66
C TYR A 294 -5.47 -5.19 -20.87
N ARG A 295 -5.21 -4.30 -19.91
CA ARG A 295 -4.07 -4.41 -18.99
C ARG A 295 -4.41 -5.10 -17.68
N ILE A 296 -5.69 -5.45 -17.48
CA ILE A 296 -6.15 -6.23 -16.33
C ILE A 296 -5.97 -7.70 -16.66
N ASP A 297 -5.05 -8.38 -15.95
CA ASP A 297 -4.76 -9.80 -16.14
C ASP A 297 -5.93 -10.70 -15.72
N LYS A 298 -6.63 -10.32 -14.64
CA LYS A 298 -7.72 -11.12 -14.08
C LYS A 298 -8.88 -10.24 -13.64
N MET A 299 -10.10 -10.59 -14.04
CA MET A 299 -11.33 -9.93 -13.62
C MET A 299 -12.19 -10.92 -12.86
N ILE A 300 -12.49 -10.63 -11.59
CA ILE A 300 -13.19 -11.50 -10.66
C ILE A 300 -14.48 -10.83 -10.24
N HIS A 301 -15.61 -11.47 -10.54
CA HIS A 301 -16.93 -10.99 -10.17
C HIS A 301 -17.27 -11.37 -8.73
N PHE A 302 -17.88 -10.45 -8.01
CA PHE A 302 -18.50 -10.66 -6.71
C PHE A 302 -19.99 -10.77 -6.90
N ASP A 303 -20.53 -11.96 -6.61
CA ASP A 303 -21.94 -12.26 -6.78
C ASP A 303 -22.77 -11.62 -5.65
N ASP A 304 -24.02 -11.25 -5.97
CA ASP A 304 -24.96 -10.81 -4.96
C ASP A 304 -25.26 -11.94 -3.97
N PHE A 305 -25.53 -11.58 -2.72
CA PHE A 305 -25.76 -12.58 -1.67
C PHE A 305 -27.05 -13.35 -1.90
N GLY A 306 -26.95 -14.66 -1.90
CA GLY A 306 -28.10 -15.55 -1.81
C GLY A 306 -28.68 -15.61 -0.39
N CYS A 307 -29.86 -16.17 -0.26
CA CYS A 307 -30.60 -16.25 1.00
C CYS A 307 -29.78 -16.89 2.14
N ASP A 308 -29.11 -18.02 1.87
CA ASP A 308 -28.29 -18.71 2.88
C ASP A 308 -27.11 -17.87 3.35
N THR A 309 -26.47 -17.16 2.43
CA THR A 309 -25.37 -16.21 2.73
C THR A 309 -25.85 -15.08 3.61
N ILE A 310 -26.98 -14.47 3.28
CA ILE A 310 -27.59 -13.37 4.07
C ILE A 310 -27.81 -13.84 5.52
N TYR A 311 -28.42 -15.00 5.73
CA TYR A 311 -28.64 -15.52 7.08
C TYR A 311 -27.34 -15.91 7.81
N ALA A 312 -26.33 -16.38 7.09
CA ALA A 312 -25.02 -16.66 7.67
C ALA A 312 -24.34 -15.35 8.16
N ILE A 313 -24.41 -14.28 7.36
CA ILE A 313 -23.90 -12.96 7.75
C ILE A 313 -24.69 -12.41 8.96
N VAL A 314 -26.01 -12.52 8.98
CA VAL A 314 -26.83 -12.10 10.13
C VAL A 314 -26.37 -12.80 11.41
N LYS A 315 -26.20 -14.13 11.37
CA LYS A 315 -25.73 -14.91 12.54
C LYS A 315 -24.35 -14.49 12.98
N SER A 316 -23.44 -14.28 12.03
CA SER A 316 -22.07 -13.85 12.32
C SER A 316 -22.05 -12.47 12.97
N GLU A 317 -22.85 -11.51 12.46
CA GLU A 317 -22.92 -10.15 12.98
C GLU A 317 -23.54 -10.10 14.39
N ILE A 318 -24.59 -10.88 14.64
CA ILE A 318 -25.21 -11.00 15.97
C ILE A 318 -24.21 -11.55 16.99
N LYS A 319 -23.47 -12.61 16.61
CA LYS A 319 -22.43 -13.19 17.45
C LYS A 319 -21.29 -12.21 17.73
N ALA A 320 -20.85 -11.46 16.72
CA ALA A 320 -19.77 -10.47 16.88
C ALA A 320 -20.13 -9.34 17.87
N ARG A 321 -21.44 -9.07 18.05
CA ARG A 321 -21.96 -8.03 18.94
C ARG A 321 -22.53 -8.56 20.24
N GLU A 322 -22.43 -9.85 20.52
CA GLU A 322 -23.03 -10.48 21.68
C GLU A 322 -22.65 -9.79 23.00
N SER A 323 -21.40 -9.40 23.15
CA SER A 323 -20.90 -8.66 24.32
C SER A 323 -21.57 -7.29 24.54
N GLU A 324 -22.22 -6.71 23.53
CA GLU A 324 -22.92 -5.43 23.66
C GLU A 324 -24.26 -5.58 24.39
N TYR A 325 -24.86 -6.79 24.44
CA TYR A 325 -26.23 -7.02 24.93
C TYR A 325 -26.44 -8.31 25.73
N GLU A 326 -25.44 -9.17 25.91
CA GLU A 326 -25.54 -10.52 26.54
C GLU A 326 -26.20 -10.53 27.92
N ASP A 327 -26.02 -9.45 28.71
CA ASP A 327 -26.64 -9.32 30.04
C ASP A 327 -28.15 -9.02 30.00
N LYS A 328 -28.72 -8.68 28.83
CA LYS A 328 -30.07 -8.13 28.69
C LYS A 328 -30.94 -8.83 27.67
N LEU A 329 -30.36 -9.30 26.58
CA LEU A 329 -31.08 -9.92 25.46
C LEU A 329 -30.48 -11.29 25.12
N SER A 330 -31.29 -12.24 24.69
CA SER A 330 -30.74 -13.48 24.13
C SER A 330 -30.46 -13.34 22.63
N PRO A 331 -29.41 -14.00 22.11
CA PRO A 331 -29.09 -14.01 20.68
C PRO A 331 -30.27 -14.48 19.81
N GLU A 332 -31.10 -15.41 20.31
CA GLU A 332 -32.28 -15.92 19.61
C GLU A 332 -33.36 -14.85 19.42
N MET A 333 -33.58 -13.99 20.45
CA MET A 333 -34.52 -12.86 20.35
C MET A 333 -34.06 -11.86 19.28
N VAL A 334 -32.74 -11.51 19.33
CA VAL A 334 -32.16 -10.59 18.33
C VAL A 334 -32.26 -11.22 16.94
N TYR A 335 -31.92 -12.50 16.78
CA TYR A 335 -32.02 -13.21 15.51
C TYR A 335 -33.44 -13.24 14.94
N ALA A 336 -34.44 -13.55 15.76
CA ALA A 336 -35.86 -13.58 15.33
C ALA A 336 -36.34 -12.20 14.85
N ALA A 337 -35.97 -11.15 15.59
CA ALA A 337 -36.32 -9.78 15.22
C ALA A 337 -35.61 -9.33 13.92
N VAL A 338 -34.30 -9.56 13.80
CA VAL A 338 -33.55 -9.23 12.59
C VAL A 338 -34.07 -9.99 11.37
N SER A 339 -34.35 -11.30 11.51
CA SER A 339 -34.85 -12.15 10.42
C SER A 339 -36.18 -11.66 9.84
N SER A 340 -37.00 -10.94 10.62
CA SER A 340 -38.23 -10.35 10.14
C SER A 340 -38.04 -9.08 9.28
N LEU A 341 -36.88 -8.44 9.37
CA LEU A 341 -36.53 -7.18 8.69
C LEU A 341 -35.63 -7.40 7.48
N VAL A 342 -34.93 -8.52 7.42
CA VAL A 342 -33.98 -8.82 6.35
C VAL A 342 -34.73 -9.46 5.18
N SER A 343 -34.48 -8.92 3.97
CA SER A 343 -35.05 -9.47 2.73
C SER A 343 -34.22 -10.68 2.28
N ALA A 344 -34.87 -11.64 1.60
CA ALA A 344 -34.20 -12.81 1.03
C ALA A 344 -33.24 -12.47 -0.13
N THR A 345 -33.38 -11.26 -0.71
CA THR A 345 -32.54 -10.75 -1.82
C THR A 345 -32.31 -9.26 -1.69
N GLY A 346 -31.26 -8.76 -2.34
CA GLY A 346 -30.95 -7.32 -2.39
C GLY A 346 -30.26 -6.76 -1.14
N GLU A 347 -29.94 -7.61 -0.17
CA GLU A 347 -29.14 -7.22 0.99
C GLU A 347 -27.64 -7.26 0.66
N ASN A 348 -26.88 -6.42 1.35
CA ASN A 348 -25.44 -6.45 1.36
C ASN A 348 -24.93 -6.41 2.80
N ALA A 349 -23.64 -6.62 3.01
CA ALA A 349 -23.08 -6.69 4.37
C ALA A 349 -23.35 -5.41 5.18
N ARG A 350 -23.36 -4.24 4.55
CA ARG A 350 -23.62 -2.95 5.23
C ARG A 350 -25.07 -2.82 5.65
N THR A 351 -26.03 -3.19 4.80
CA THR A 351 -27.46 -3.15 5.15
C THR A 351 -27.80 -4.14 6.26
N ILE A 352 -27.20 -5.32 6.23
CA ILE A 352 -27.36 -6.32 7.29
C ILE A 352 -26.83 -5.82 8.63
N LYS A 353 -25.59 -5.30 8.66
CA LYS A 353 -24.98 -4.72 9.86
C LYS A 353 -25.83 -3.61 10.46
N TYR A 354 -26.34 -2.72 9.61
CA TYR A 354 -27.22 -1.64 10.03
C TYR A 354 -28.52 -2.16 10.66
N LYS A 355 -29.18 -3.16 10.04
CA LYS A 355 -30.40 -3.76 10.56
C LYS A 355 -30.19 -4.48 11.89
N VAL A 356 -29.09 -5.21 12.01
CA VAL A 356 -28.72 -5.86 13.29
C VAL A 356 -28.56 -4.82 14.40
N GLN A 357 -27.82 -3.73 14.11
CA GLN A 357 -27.63 -2.65 15.08
C GLN A 357 -28.96 -2.00 15.50
N GLN A 358 -29.81 -1.63 14.53
CA GLN A 358 -31.11 -1.05 14.82
C GLN A 358 -31.99 -1.94 15.69
N VAL A 359 -32.00 -3.24 15.42
CA VAL A 359 -32.78 -4.18 16.24
C VAL A 359 -32.26 -4.27 17.66
N ILE A 360 -30.94 -4.32 17.86
CA ILE A 360 -30.34 -4.35 19.19
C ILE A 360 -30.70 -3.06 19.95
N GLU A 361 -30.55 -1.90 19.33
CA GLU A 361 -30.92 -0.60 19.93
C GLU A 361 -32.40 -0.55 20.33
N GLU A 362 -33.28 -0.98 19.46
CA GLU A 362 -34.74 -1.00 19.73
C GLU A 362 -35.12 -1.94 20.87
N LEU A 363 -34.59 -3.17 20.89
CA LEU A 363 -34.87 -4.14 21.95
C LEU A 363 -34.35 -3.68 23.31
N LEU A 364 -33.15 -3.11 23.36
CA LEU A 364 -32.59 -2.54 24.59
C LEU A 364 -33.42 -1.36 25.10
N PHE A 365 -33.92 -0.51 24.20
CA PHE A 365 -34.79 0.60 24.54
C PHE A 365 -36.15 0.13 25.06
N GLN A 366 -36.78 -0.87 24.46
CA GLN A 366 -38.05 -1.45 24.91
C GLN A 366 -37.95 -2.00 26.34
N GLU A 367 -36.82 -2.59 26.74
CA GLU A 367 -36.59 -3.03 28.11
C GLU A 367 -36.67 -1.86 29.11
N VAL A 368 -36.11 -0.70 28.77
CA VAL A 368 -36.18 0.51 29.59
C VAL A 368 -37.59 1.05 29.68
N VAL A 369 -38.31 1.13 28.57
CA VAL A 369 -39.71 1.59 28.51
C VAL A 369 -40.61 0.70 29.37
N GLN A 370 -40.45 -0.63 29.32
CA GLN A 370 -41.21 -1.55 30.17
C GLN A 370 -40.90 -1.36 31.67
N LYS A 371 -39.69 -1.04 32.05
CA LYS A 371 -39.33 -0.70 33.42
C LYS A 371 -39.96 0.61 33.86
N MET A 372 -40.03 1.63 33.01
CA MET A 372 -40.68 2.92 33.28
C MET A 372 -42.20 2.78 33.42
N ALA A 373 -42.85 1.89 32.66
CA ALA A 373 -44.29 1.65 32.73
C ALA A 373 -44.73 0.82 33.94
N LYS A 374 -43.80 0.16 34.66
CA LYS A 374 -44.05 -0.64 35.85
C LYS A 374 -43.81 0.13 37.17
N ASN A 375 -43.20 1.31 37.09
CA ASN A 375 -43.04 2.25 38.22
C ASN A 375 -44.06 3.39 38.13
#